data_66ad08430942e3772be558bb6b33b3ae
#
_entry.id   66ad08430942e3772be558bb6b33b3ae
#
_cell.length_a   1.000
_cell.length_b   1.000
_cell.length_c   1.000
_cell.angle_alpha   90.00
_cell.angle_beta   90.00
_cell.angle_gamma   90.00
#
_symmetry.space_group_name_H-M   'P 1'
#
loop_
_entity.id
_entity.type
_entity.pdbx_description
1 polymer ?
#
loop_
_entity_poly.entity_id
_entity_poly.type
_entity_poly.pdbx_seq_one_letter_code
_entity_poly.pdbx_strand_id
1 'polypeptide(L)'
;MKKIGILFGKERSFPEAFIERINSKGEKGIIAEAVKIDKVIQGEPSGYAVIIDRISQDVPFYRAFLKNAAATGTAVINNPFWWSADEKFFNNVLSVTEMDVPVPKTVLLPSHQHPDDTSGESFSNLAYPMDWEGIFEYIGFPAYMKPHAGGGWKSVYRLENAQEFFEKHSETEQLVMMLQEEIKFDAYFRCYGIGGKYVRIMDYEPRNPHHLRYAAKHNVSDELRQQMHDLVLTICQGLGYDFNTVEFAVRDGVPIAIDFCNPAPDAEISSVGAENFEWVVETAATYAIEKAKAHKDGQSNLTWGNFIRNNVAATAAKPAAKKPVAKPAAKPAAKRTTTKKK
;
A
#
# COMPACT_ATOMS: atom_id res chain seq x y z
N MET A 1 -26.85 19.84 -8.80
CA MET A 1 -25.55 19.76 -9.51
C MET A 1 -24.57 19.10 -8.57
N LYS A 2 -23.89 18.04 -9.01
CA LYS A 2 -22.91 17.32 -8.20
C LYS A 2 -21.52 17.90 -8.45
N LYS A 3 -20.81 18.21 -7.36
CA LYS A 3 -19.46 18.77 -7.44
C LYS A 3 -18.42 17.67 -7.18
N ILE A 4 -17.38 17.67 -8.02
CA ILE A 4 -16.17 16.89 -7.81
C ILE A 4 -15.07 17.85 -7.39
N GLY A 5 -14.54 17.67 -6.17
CA GLY A 5 -13.46 18.46 -5.64
C GLY A 5 -12.11 17.79 -5.82
N ILE A 6 -11.04 18.54 -5.99
CA ILE A 6 -9.68 18.07 -5.79
C ILE A 6 -9.02 18.89 -4.68
N LEU A 7 -8.49 18.19 -3.67
CA LEU A 7 -7.78 18.77 -2.53
C LEU A 7 -6.29 18.50 -2.70
N PHE A 8 -5.50 19.54 -2.93
CA PHE A 8 -4.09 19.41 -3.31
C PHE A 8 -3.21 20.48 -2.66
N GLY A 9 -1.91 20.25 -2.68
CA GLY A 9 -0.90 21.15 -2.15
C GLY A 9 -0.03 21.80 -3.22
N LYS A 10 1.20 21.30 -3.36
CA LYS A 10 2.21 21.87 -4.27
C LYS A 10 2.12 21.36 -5.71
N GLU A 11 1.34 20.32 -5.96
CA GLU A 11 1.11 19.80 -7.32
C GLU A 11 0.55 20.89 -8.25
N ARG A 12 0.88 20.83 -9.53
CA ARG A 12 0.46 21.80 -10.53
C ARG A 12 -0.25 21.15 -11.71
N SER A 13 0.43 20.25 -12.42
CA SER A 13 -0.07 19.74 -13.69
C SER A 13 -1.28 18.83 -13.54
N PHE A 14 -1.25 17.89 -12.59
CA PHE A 14 -2.33 16.93 -12.42
C PHE A 14 -3.65 17.58 -11.95
N PRO A 15 -3.68 18.44 -10.90
CA PRO A 15 -4.92 19.04 -10.45
C PRO A 15 -5.63 19.88 -11.52
N GLU A 16 -4.87 20.70 -12.26
CA GLU A 16 -5.42 21.53 -13.33
C GLU A 16 -5.99 20.70 -14.47
N ALA A 17 -5.21 19.73 -14.97
CA ALA A 17 -5.63 18.84 -16.05
C ALA A 17 -6.83 17.97 -15.66
N PHE A 18 -6.90 17.50 -14.40
CA PHE A 18 -8.04 16.75 -13.88
C PHE A 18 -9.33 17.56 -13.90
N ILE A 19 -9.28 18.80 -13.39
CA ILE A 19 -10.44 19.71 -13.39
C ILE A 19 -10.89 20.00 -14.83
N GLU A 20 -9.96 20.35 -15.70
CA GLU A 20 -10.24 20.63 -17.11
C GLU A 20 -10.85 19.41 -17.82
N ARG A 21 -10.27 18.22 -17.60
CA ARG A 21 -10.75 16.97 -18.21
C ARG A 21 -12.20 16.67 -17.84
N ILE A 22 -12.56 16.78 -16.57
CA ILE A 22 -13.94 16.53 -16.13
C ILE A 22 -14.89 17.55 -16.75
N ASN A 23 -14.54 18.82 -16.71
CA ASN A 23 -15.38 19.88 -17.21
C ASN A 23 -15.54 19.83 -18.74
N SER A 24 -14.49 19.45 -19.48
CA SER A 24 -14.52 19.30 -20.95
C SER A 24 -15.36 18.08 -21.41
N LYS A 25 -15.50 17.05 -20.57
CA LYS A 25 -16.40 15.90 -20.85
C LYS A 25 -17.88 16.33 -20.89
N GLY A 26 -18.24 17.47 -20.32
CA GLY A 26 -19.60 18.03 -20.41
C GLY A 26 -20.69 17.16 -19.78
N GLU A 27 -20.38 16.37 -18.78
CA GLU A 27 -21.35 15.48 -18.12
C GLU A 27 -22.46 16.29 -17.43
N LYS A 28 -23.69 16.05 -17.85
CA LYS A 28 -24.85 16.82 -17.38
C LYS A 28 -25.00 16.76 -15.85
N GLY A 29 -24.94 17.92 -15.22
CA GLY A 29 -25.13 18.07 -13.79
C GLY A 29 -23.89 17.73 -12.95
N ILE A 30 -22.71 17.58 -13.56
CA ILE A 30 -21.41 17.35 -12.88
C ILE A 30 -20.45 18.46 -13.26
N ILE A 31 -19.72 19.00 -12.27
CA ILE A 31 -18.62 19.94 -12.45
C ILE A 31 -17.46 19.58 -11.54
N ALA A 32 -16.24 19.95 -11.94
CA ALA A 32 -15.04 19.82 -11.10
C ALA A 32 -14.45 21.18 -10.76
N GLU A 33 -13.92 21.30 -9.53
CA GLU A 33 -13.25 22.50 -9.03
C GLU A 33 -12.20 22.15 -7.96
N ALA A 34 -11.29 23.06 -7.64
CA ALA A 34 -10.45 22.97 -6.45
C ALA A 34 -11.34 23.07 -5.19
N VAL A 35 -11.06 22.21 -4.18
CA VAL A 35 -11.80 22.25 -2.92
C VAL A 35 -11.54 23.56 -2.20
N LYS A 36 -12.62 24.19 -1.70
CA LYS A 36 -12.57 25.39 -0.86
C LYS A 36 -13.14 25.06 0.52
N ILE A 37 -12.36 25.35 1.56
CA ILE A 37 -12.72 25.12 2.97
C ILE A 37 -12.60 26.45 3.68
N ASP A 38 -13.70 26.96 4.22
CA ASP A 38 -13.71 28.15 5.09
C ASP A 38 -13.87 27.76 6.57
N LYS A 39 -14.74 26.79 6.87
CA LYS A 39 -14.98 26.23 8.20
C LYS A 39 -15.35 24.77 8.10
N VAL A 40 -15.09 24.03 9.18
CA VAL A 40 -15.48 22.62 9.32
C VAL A 40 -16.33 22.46 10.57
N ILE A 41 -17.61 22.16 10.39
CA ILE A 41 -18.54 21.89 11.49
C ILE A 41 -18.85 20.39 11.50
N GLN A 42 -18.80 19.76 12.67
CA GLN A 42 -19.05 18.34 12.81
C GLN A 42 -20.44 17.94 12.27
N GLY A 43 -20.48 16.95 11.41
CA GLY A 43 -21.74 16.44 10.83
C GLY A 43 -22.31 17.30 9.69
N GLU A 44 -21.71 18.44 9.34
CA GLU A 44 -22.11 19.20 8.15
C GLU A 44 -21.50 18.61 6.88
N PRO A 45 -22.30 18.42 5.80
CA PRO A 45 -21.82 17.94 4.51
C PRO A 45 -20.81 18.91 3.88
N SER A 46 -19.80 18.37 3.19
CA SER A 46 -18.77 19.15 2.49
C SER A 46 -19.30 19.95 1.28
N GLY A 47 -20.47 19.60 0.76
CA GLY A 47 -21.01 20.15 -0.48
C GLY A 47 -20.45 19.47 -1.76
N TYR A 48 -19.59 18.47 -1.63
CA TYR A 48 -19.00 17.70 -2.74
C TYR A 48 -19.56 16.27 -2.77
N ALA A 49 -19.91 15.78 -3.96
CA ALA A 49 -20.25 14.38 -4.17
C ALA A 49 -19.00 13.48 -4.12
N VAL A 50 -17.88 13.99 -4.65
CA VAL A 50 -16.58 13.31 -4.69
C VAL A 50 -15.48 14.30 -4.31
N ILE A 51 -14.48 13.86 -3.56
CA ILE A 51 -13.21 14.60 -3.36
C ILE A 51 -12.05 13.67 -3.66
N ILE A 52 -11.14 14.09 -4.57
CA ILE A 52 -9.83 13.45 -4.71
C ILE A 52 -8.86 14.15 -3.75
N ASP A 53 -8.26 13.35 -2.88
CA ASP A 53 -7.27 13.79 -1.91
C ASP A 53 -5.85 13.58 -2.44
N ARG A 54 -5.06 14.69 -2.38
CA ARG A 54 -3.67 14.70 -2.84
C ARG A 54 -2.70 15.26 -1.79
N ILE A 55 -3.16 15.47 -0.53
CA ILE A 55 -2.35 16.21 0.45
C ILE A 55 -2.60 15.82 1.91
N SER A 56 -3.68 15.12 2.24
CA SER A 56 -4.06 14.92 3.64
C SER A 56 -3.10 14.00 4.43
N GLN A 57 -2.27 13.21 3.73
CA GLN A 57 -1.17 12.46 4.36
C GLN A 57 -0.18 13.40 5.08
N ASP A 58 0.01 14.62 4.57
CA ASP A 58 0.93 15.62 5.12
C ASP A 58 0.24 16.65 6.02
N VAL A 59 -1.10 16.80 5.92
CA VAL A 59 -1.86 17.86 6.61
C VAL A 59 -3.00 17.27 7.42
N PRO A 60 -2.81 17.04 8.74
CA PRO A 60 -3.81 16.43 9.61
C PRO A 60 -5.18 17.15 9.62
N PHE A 61 -5.20 18.47 9.47
CA PHE A 61 -6.45 19.24 9.36
C PHE A 61 -7.29 18.78 8.16
N TYR A 62 -6.65 18.58 6.99
CA TYR A 62 -7.36 18.10 5.80
C TYR A 62 -7.83 16.65 5.98
N ARG A 63 -7.05 15.80 6.66
CA ARG A 63 -7.49 14.42 6.98
C ARG A 63 -8.74 14.43 7.87
N ALA A 64 -8.80 15.31 8.86
CA ALA A 64 -9.98 15.46 9.71
C ALA A 64 -11.20 15.97 8.93
N PHE A 65 -11.02 16.97 8.05
CA PHE A 65 -12.06 17.44 7.14
C PHE A 65 -12.59 16.31 6.25
N LEU A 66 -11.70 15.54 5.62
CA LEU A 66 -12.09 14.44 4.73
C LEU A 66 -12.83 13.33 5.47
N LYS A 67 -12.48 13.04 6.73
CA LYS A 67 -13.23 12.09 7.56
C LYS A 67 -14.66 12.56 7.82
N ASN A 68 -14.85 13.85 8.16
CA ASN A 68 -16.18 14.43 8.27
C ASN A 68 -16.94 14.36 6.93
N ALA A 69 -16.30 14.71 5.82
CA ALA A 69 -16.88 14.66 4.49
C ALA A 69 -17.34 13.24 4.11
N ALA A 70 -16.50 12.22 4.36
CA ALA A 70 -16.87 10.82 4.10
C ALA A 70 -18.02 10.33 4.99
N ALA A 71 -18.03 10.70 6.26
CA ALA A 71 -19.10 10.36 7.19
C ALA A 71 -20.44 10.99 6.79
N THR A 72 -20.42 12.15 6.16
CA THR A 72 -21.60 12.91 5.72
C THR A 72 -21.97 12.70 4.25
N GLY A 73 -21.34 11.76 3.55
CA GLY A 73 -21.79 11.27 2.24
C GLY A 73 -20.80 11.44 1.10
N THR A 74 -19.75 12.26 1.22
CA THR A 74 -18.77 12.46 0.15
C THR A 74 -17.98 11.17 -0.13
N ALA A 75 -17.85 10.78 -1.39
CA ALA A 75 -16.92 9.74 -1.80
C ALA A 75 -15.50 10.31 -1.84
N VAL A 76 -14.68 10.00 -0.83
CA VAL A 76 -13.29 10.46 -0.74
C VAL A 76 -12.36 9.43 -1.37
N ILE A 77 -11.54 9.86 -2.29
CA ILE A 77 -10.51 9.09 -3.00
C ILE A 77 -9.13 9.61 -2.57
N ASN A 78 -8.32 8.90 -1.75
CA ASN A 78 -8.62 7.63 -1.10
C ASN A 78 -9.45 7.84 0.17
N ASN A 79 -10.25 6.83 0.54
CA ASN A 79 -11.10 6.92 1.70
C ASN A 79 -10.24 6.99 2.99
N PRO A 80 -10.35 8.06 3.81
CA PRO A 80 -9.42 8.30 4.93
C PRO A 80 -9.65 7.39 6.14
N PHE A 81 -10.65 6.50 6.10
CA PHE A 81 -10.91 5.55 7.18
C PHE A 81 -10.12 4.25 7.06
N TRP A 82 -9.69 3.91 5.84
CA TRP A 82 -9.01 2.63 5.64
C TRP A 82 -7.56 2.74 5.18
N TRP A 83 -7.22 3.56 4.21
CA TRP A 83 -5.85 3.59 3.74
C TRP A 83 -4.88 3.95 4.88
N SER A 84 -3.77 3.25 4.95
CA SER A 84 -2.77 3.44 6.00
C SER A 84 -1.42 3.80 5.40
N ALA A 85 -1.33 5.03 4.88
CA ALA A 85 -0.09 5.57 4.33
C ALA A 85 1.07 5.55 5.33
N ASP A 86 0.72 5.60 6.61
CA ASP A 86 1.67 5.67 7.70
C ASP A 86 1.93 4.30 8.36
N GLU A 87 1.38 3.21 7.78
CA GLU A 87 1.39 1.87 8.40
C GLU A 87 2.00 0.81 7.47
N LYS A 88 3.19 1.10 6.93
CA LYS A 88 3.86 0.20 5.95
C LYS A 88 4.10 -1.20 6.48
N PHE A 89 4.49 -1.35 7.75
CA PHE A 89 4.69 -2.66 8.35
C PHE A 89 3.38 -3.45 8.42
N PHE A 90 2.30 -2.82 8.88
CA PHE A 90 0.97 -3.43 8.93
C PHE A 90 0.50 -3.88 7.53
N ASN A 91 0.71 -3.05 6.52
CA ASN A 91 0.35 -3.40 5.15
C ASN A 91 1.18 -4.58 4.60
N ASN A 92 2.47 -4.69 4.97
CA ASN A 92 3.26 -5.89 4.68
C ASN A 92 2.69 -7.14 5.39
N VAL A 93 2.25 -7.01 6.65
CA VAL A 93 1.59 -8.11 7.36
C VAL A 93 0.34 -8.56 6.62
N LEU A 94 -0.57 -7.64 6.25
CA LEU A 94 -1.79 -7.98 5.50
C LEU A 94 -1.48 -8.62 4.13
N SER A 95 -0.42 -8.17 3.47
CA SER A 95 0.01 -8.73 2.19
C SER A 95 0.35 -10.21 2.29
N VAL A 96 1.02 -10.61 3.37
CA VAL A 96 1.42 -12.01 3.60
C VAL A 96 0.28 -12.85 4.18
N THR A 97 -0.51 -12.29 5.14
CA THR A 97 -1.47 -13.08 5.90
C THR A 97 -2.84 -13.19 5.24
N GLU A 98 -3.26 -12.17 4.48
CA GLU A 98 -4.63 -12.06 3.96
C GLU A 98 -4.72 -12.02 2.43
N MET A 99 -3.64 -11.63 1.75
CA MET A 99 -3.70 -11.35 0.31
C MET A 99 -2.80 -12.24 -0.56
N ASP A 100 -1.89 -13.01 0.04
CA ASP A 100 -0.90 -13.83 -0.68
C ASP A 100 -0.08 -13.02 -1.71
N VAL A 101 0.32 -11.80 -1.32
CA VAL A 101 1.13 -10.90 -2.13
C VAL A 101 2.59 -11.04 -1.73
N PRO A 102 3.51 -11.36 -2.66
CA PRO A 102 4.93 -11.40 -2.36
C PRO A 102 5.46 -10.03 -1.96
N VAL A 103 6.07 -9.93 -0.77
CA VAL A 103 6.74 -8.75 -0.24
C VAL A 103 8.12 -9.14 0.30
N PRO A 104 9.07 -8.21 0.43
CA PRO A 104 10.36 -8.50 1.03
C PRO A 104 10.24 -8.93 2.49
N LYS A 105 11.16 -9.76 2.97
CA LYS A 105 11.30 -10.05 4.41
C LYS A 105 11.44 -8.74 5.16
N THR A 106 10.68 -8.56 6.23
CA THR A 106 10.63 -7.30 6.97
C THR A 106 10.52 -7.57 8.47
N VAL A 107 11.29 -6.83 9.27
CA VAL A 107 11.24 -6.83 10.74
C VAL A 107 10.93 -5.41 11.23
N LEU A 108 10.04 -5.30 12.21
CA LEU A 108 9.76 -4.05 12.90
C LEU A 108 10.81 -3.82 13.99
N LEU A 109 11.32 -2.60 14.10
CA LEU A 109 12.33 -2.21 15.05
C LEU A 109 11.77 -1.15 16.00
N PRO A 110 12.02 -1.24 17.31
CA PRO A 110 11.69 -0.15 18.22
C PRO A 110 12.49 1.10 17.89
N SER A 111 12.00 2.25 18.33
CA SER A 111 12.77 3.50 18.27
C SER A 111 14.06 3.39 19.08
N HIS A 112 15.11 4.08 18.62
CA HIS A 112 16.40 4.11 19.34
C HIS A 112 16.28 4.88 20.65
N GLN A 113 15.53 5.98 20.66
CA GLN A 113 15.23 6.77 21.86
C GLN A 113 13.78 6.55 22.28
N HIS A 114 13.50 6.70 23.58
CA HIS A 114 12.14 6.66 24.07
C HIS A 114 11.33 7.84 23.51
N PRO A 115 10.08 7.60 23.07
CA PRO A 115 9.15 8.70 22.76
C PRO A 115 8.98 9.65 23.94
N ASP A 116 8.63 10.90 23.65
CA ASP A 116 8.33 11.89 24.67
C ASP A 116 7.30 11.36 25.67
N ASP A 117 7.42 11.78 26.91
CA ASP A 117 6.57 11.35 28.04
C ASP A 117 6.59 9.84 28.35
N THR A 118 7.60 9.09 27.84
CA THR A 118 7.83 7.67 28.17
C THR A 118 9.20 7.44 28.81
N SER A 119 9.37 6.26 29.41
CA SER A 119 10.63 5.85 30.05
C SER A 119 10.90 4.37 29.76
N GLY A 120 12.03 3.84 30.23
CA GLY A 120 12.33 2.40 30.15
C GLY A 120 11.22 1.51 30.72
N GLU A 121 10.47 1.97 31.72
CA GLU A 121 9.34 1.23 32.30
C GLU A 121 8.18 1.06 31.30
N SER A 122 8.03 1.98 30.36
CA SER A 122 7.03 1.88 29.29
C SER A 122 7.32 0.75 28.32
N PHE A 123 8.57 0.27 28.30
CA PHE A 123 9.08 -0.81 27.43
C PHE A 123 9.31 -2.12 28.18
N SER A 124 8.70 -2.31 29.35
CA SER A 124 8.87 -3.52 30.19
C SER A 124 8.51 -4.84 29.49
N ASN A 125 7.76 -4.78 28.38
CA ASN A 125 7.39 -5.94 27.57
C ASN A 125 8.39 -6.21 26.41
N LEU A 126 9.35 -5.32 26.19
CA LEU A 126 10.38 -5.51 25.17
C LEU A 126 11.55 -6.30 25.76
N ALA A 127 11.97 -7.36 25.08
CA ALA A 127 13.16 -8.11 25.50
C ALA A 127 14.41 -7.24 25.34
N TYR A 128 15.31 -7.30 26.35
CA TYR A 128 16.59 -6.58 26.28
C TYR A 128 17.74 -7.48 26.71
N PRO A 129 18.80 -7.62 25.89
CA PRO A 129 18.88 -7.09 24.51
C PRO A 129 17.88 -7.81 23.59
N MET A 130 17.50 -7.16 22.49
CA MET A 130 16.78 -7.82 21.41
C MET A 130 17.65 -8.90 20.76
N ASP A 131 17.01 -9.85 20.11
CA ASP A 131 17.70 -10.88 19.30
C ASP A 131 18.20 -10.31 17.96
N TRP A 132 19.22 -9.44 18.03
CA TRP A 132 19.81 -8.80 16.86
C TRP A 132 20.41 -9.80 15.87
N GLU A 133 21.02 -10.87 16.37
CA GLU A 133 21.61 -11.91 15.55
C GLU A 133 20.54 -12.61 14.71
N GLY A 134 19.45 -13.05 15.34
CA GLY A 134 18.31 -13.65 14.63
C GLY A 134 17.64 -12.68 13.64
N ILE A 135 17.56 -11.38 13.95
CA ILE A 135 17.04 -10.37 13.02
C ILE A 135 17.93 -10.29 11.78
N PHE A 136 19.24 -10.20 11.96
CA PHE A 136 20.19 -10.06 10.83
C PHE A 136 20.31 -11.35 10.02
N GLU A 137 20.22 -12.51 10.66
CA GLU A 137 20.14 -13.81 9.96
C GLU A 137 18.88 -13.92 9.10
N TYR A 138 17.74 -13.47 9.62
CA TYR A 138 16.48 -13.51 8.90
C TYR A 138 16.44 -12.58 7.69
N ILE A 139 16.93 -11.34 7.83
CA ILE A 139 16.90 -10.31 6.79
C ILE A 139 18.05 -10.50 5.79
N GLY A 140 19.27 -10.70 6.29
CA GLY A 140 20.49 -10.65 5.50
C GLY A 140 20.93 -9.22 5.19
N PHE A 141 22.14 -9.10 4.59
CA PHE A 141 22.69 -7.84 4.10
C PHE A 141 23.14 -8.00 2.63
N PRO A 142 23.05 -6.94 1.81
CA PRO A 142 22.56 -5.60 2.13
C PRO A 142 21.06 -5.56 2.44
N ALA A 143 20.65 -4.56 3.23
CA ALA A 143 19.27 -4.37 3.66
C ALA A 143 18.87 -2.89 3.61
N TYR A 144 17.57 -2.61 3.60
CA TYR A 144 17.05 -1.25 3.74
C TYR A 144 16.41 -1.05 5.13
N MET A 145 16.84 0.01 5.82
CA MET A 145 16.15 0.49 7.01
C MET A 145 15.34 1.73 6.65
N LYS A 146 14.06 1.74 7.00
CA LYS A 146 13.13 2.84 6.68
C LYS A 146 12.08 2.99 7.77
N PRO A 147 11.48 4.19 7.97
CA PRO A 147 10.38 4.36 8.90
C PRO A 147 9.20 3.43 8.57
N HIS A 148 8.56 2.88 9.60
CA HIS A 148 7.33 2.09 9.42
C HIS A 148 6.17 2.95 8.91
N ALA A 149 6.28 4.26 9.06
CA ALA A 149 5.28 5.26 8.71
C ALA A 149 5.88 6.38 7.85
N GLY A 150 5.05 7.09 7.09
CA GLY A 150 5.46 8.21 6.24
C GLY A 150 6.03 7.79 4.88
N GLY A 151 6.62 8.74 4.13
CA GLY A 151 7.10 8.55 2.77
C GLY A 151 8.15 9.58 2.34
N GLY A 152 8.38 9.69 1.02
CA GLY A 152 9.25 10.71 0.45
C GLY A 152 10.74 10.46 0.65
N TRP A 153 11.18 9.22 0.83
CA TRP A 153 12.58 8.82 1.02
C TRP A 153 13.26 9.42 2.26
N LYS A 154 12.50 9.96 3.21
CA LYS A 154 13.04 10.49 4.45
C LYS A 154 13.48 9.33 5.35
N SER A 155 14.70 9.43 5.91
CA SER A 155 15.28 8.44 6.83
C SER A 155 15.29 7.00 6.26
N VAL A 156 15.55 6.87 4.95
CA VAL A 156 15.75 5.59 4.28
C VAL A 156 17.24 5.36 4.09
N TYR A 157 17.74 4.24 4.64
CA TYR A 157 19.16 3.87 4.63
C TYR A 157 19.34 2.51 3.98
N ARG A 158 20.26 2.41 3.02
CA ARG A 158 20.79 1.14 2.53
C ARG A 158 22.02 0.78 3.35
N LEU A 159 22.02 -0.41 3.91
CA LEU A 159 23.00 -0.87 4.91
C LEU A 159 23.72 -2.12 4.40
N GLU A 160 25.04 -2.12 4.48
CA GLU A 160 25.85 -3.25 4.00
C GLU A 160 26.13 -4.29 5.10
N ASN A 161 26.02 -3.92 6.38
CA ASN A 161 26.37 -4.78 7.50
C ASN A 161 25.73 -4.31 8.83
N ALA A 162 25.90 -5.12 9.88
CA ALA A 162 25.38 -4.83 11.22
C ALA A 162 25.98 -3.57 11.86
N GLN A 163 27.25 -3.24 11.57
CA GLN A 163 27.87 -2.04 12.12
C GLN A 163 27.19 -0.78 11.59
N GLU A 164 27.00 -0.69 10.27
CA GLU A 164 26.28 0.42 9.64
C GLU A 164 24.84 0.51 10.15
N PHE A 165 24.20 -0.65 10.39
CA PHE A 165 22.87 -0.68 10.98
C PHE A 165 22.83 0.03 12.32
N PHE A 166 23.70 -0.30 13.26
CA PHE A 166 23.67 0.33 14.59
C PHE A 166 24.04 1.82 14.53
N GLU A 167 24.98 2.21 13.67
CA GLU A 167 25.32 3.61 13.43
C GLU A 167 24.09 4.39 12.95
N LYS A 168 23.41 3.90 11.90
CA LYS A 168 22.23 4.57 11.32
C LYS A 168 20.98 4.48 12.20
N HIS A 169 20.77 3.37 12.91
CA HIS A 169 19.68 3.25 13.85
C HIS A 169 19.80 4.27 14.99
N SER A 170 21.02 4.58 15.45
CA SER A 170 21.23 5.62 16.47
C SER A 170 20.83 7.03 15.99
N GLU A 171 20.88 7.30 14.69
CA GLU A 171 20.48 8.58 14.08
C GLU A 171 18.97 8.72 13.91
N THR A 172 18.20 7.63 14.09
CA THR A 172 16.73 7.64 13.85
C THR A 172 15.93 8.19 15.02
N GLU A 173 16.58 8.47 16.14
CA GLU A 173 15.98 9.07 17.34
C GLU A 173 14.70 8.32 17.79
N GLN A 174 13.55 8.95 17.76
CA GLN A 174 12.27 8.39 18.18
C GLN A 174 11.48 7.70 17.07
N LEU A 175 12.03 7.60 15.85
CA LEU A 175 11.35 6.93 14.75
C LEU A 175 11.31 5.41 14.99
N VAL A 176 10.14 4.85 14.89
CA VAL A 176 9.97 3.40 14.75
C VAL A 176 10.34 3.02 13.34
N MET A 177 11.30 2.12 13.21
CA MET A 177 11.87 1.73 11.93
C MET A 177 11.45 0.32 11.55
N MET A 178 11.63 -0.03 10.30
CA MET A 178 11.62 -1.41 9.83
C MET A 178 12.90 -1.71 9.05
N LEU A 179 13.41 -2.93 9.22
CA LEU A 179 14.52 -3.46 8.45
C LEU A 179 13.97 -4.45 7.41
N GLN A 180 14.36 -4.28 6.17
CA GLN A 180 13.81 -5.02 5.04
C GLN A 180 14.93 -5.53 4.14
N GLU A 181 14.84 -6.78 3.66
CA GLU A 181 15.81 -7.34 2.72
C GLU A 181 15.91 -6.50 1.44
N GLU A 182 17.11 -6.37 0.90
CA GLU A 182 17.29 -5.81 -0.44
C GLU A 182 16.91 -6.86 -1.50
N ILE A 183 15.99 -6.52 -2.38
CA ILE A 183 15.64 -7.36 -3.51
C ILE A 183 16.58 -7.06 -4.67
N LYS A 184 17.46 -8.01 -5.03
CA LYS A 184 18.17 -7.97 -6.31
C LYS A 184 17.18 -8.32 -7.40
N PHE A 185 17.00 -7.45 -8.37
CA PHE A 185 15.97 -7.57 -9.39
C PHE A 185 16.53 -7.51 -10.81
N ASP A 186 15.84 -8.20 -11.72
CA ASP A 186 16.12 -8.23 -13.16
C ASP A 186 15.32 -7.16 -13.90
N ALA A 187 14.14 -6.82 -13.40
CA ALA A 187 13.27 -5.78 -13.92
C ALA A 187 12.53 -5.08 -12.76
N TYR A 188 12.13 -3.83 -12.99
CA TYR A 188 11.40 -3.07 -11.98
C TYR A 188 10.26 -2.29 -12.64
N PHE A 189 9.10 -2.27 -11.99
CA PHE A 189 7.89 -1.65 -12.51
C PHE A 189 7.26 -0.75 -11.47
N ARG A 190 6.63 0.31 -11.91
CA ARG A 190 5.72 1.11 -11.11
C ARG A 190 4.35 1.10 -11.76
N CYS A 191 3.32 0.72 -11.00
CA CYS A 191 1.99 0.44 -11.53
C CYS A 191 0.96 1.33 -10.87
N TYR A 192 0.21 2.11 -11.66
CA TYR A 192 -1.00 2.74 -11.12
C TYR A 192 -2.12 1.72 -10.96
N GLY A 193 -2.88 1.86 -9.85
CA GLY A 193 -4.17 1.22 -9.64
C GLY A 193 -5.22 2.28 -9.33
N ILE A 194 -6.28 2.34 -10.13
CA ILE A 194 -7.37 3.33 -9.96
C ILE A 194 -8.72 2.62 -9.94
N GLY A 195 -9.52 2.93 -8.92
CA GLY A 195 -10.90 2.48 -8.80
C GLY A 195 -11.09 0.98 -8.63
N GLY A 196 -10.02 0.25 -8.27
CA GLY A 196 -10.04 -1.20 -8.12
C GLY A 196 -10.26 -1.97 -9.42
N LYS A 197 -10.06 -1.33 -10.59
CA LYS A 197 -10.28 -1.93 -11.91
C LYS A 197 -9.35 -1.46 -13.03
N TYR A 198 -8.79 -0.28 -12.93
CA TYR A 198 -7.90 0.28 -13.93
C TYR A 198 -6.45 0.14 -13.47
N VAL A 199 -5.61 -0.48 -14.28
CA VAL A 199 -4.20 -0.68 -13.98
C VAL A 199 -3.34 -0.20 -15.16
N ARG A 200 -2.27 0.55 -14.87
CA ARG A 200 -1.23 0.89 -15.83
C ARG A 200 0.11 0.44 -15.31
N ILE A 201 0.74 -0.47 -16.02
CA ILE A 201 2.08 -0.97 -15.72
C ILE A 201 3.09 -0.13 -16.49
N MET A 202 4.01 0.50 -15.78
CA MET A 202 5.07 1.34 -16.33
C MET A 202 6.41 0.70 -16.03
N ASP A 203 7.25 0.58 -17.06
CA ASP A 203 8.65 0.22 -16.86
C ASP A 203 9.33 1.33 -16.04
N TYR A 204 10.13 0.96 -15.04
CA TYR A 204 10.72 1.89 -14.09
C TYR A 204 12.11 1.43 -13.66
N GLU A 205 13.04 2.36 -13.48
CA GLU A 205 14.38 2.06 -12.96
C GLU A 205 14.68 3.02 -11.80
N PRO A 206 14.51 2.57 -10.55
CA PRO A 206 14.68 3.43 -9.38
C PRO A 206 16.12 3.92 -9.19
N ARG A 207 17.11 3.23 -9.76
CA ARG A 207 18.54 3.59 -9.69
C ARG A 207 18.91 4.75 -10.61
N ASN A 208 18.06 5.03 -11.61
CA ASN A 208 18.28 6.14 -12.52
C ASN A 208 18.01 7.51 -11.85
N PRO A 209 18.62 8.59 -12.35
CA PRO A 209 18.20 9.95 -12.01
C PRO A 209 16.70 10.13 -12.23
N HIS A 210 16.05 10.96 -11.41
CA HIS A 210 14.59 11.09 -11.35
C HIS A 210 13.92 11.20 -12.74
N HIS A 211 14.46 12.05 -13.62
CA HIS A 211 13.91 12.32 -14.96
C HIS A 211 14.09 11.17 -15.97
N LEU A 212 14.88 10.14 -15.64
CA LEU A 212 15.14 8.96 -16.48
C LEU A 212 14.51 7.66 -15.94
N ARG A 213 13.84 7.72 -14.81
CA ARG A 213 13.30 6.52 -14.16
C ARG A 213 12.27 5.79 -15.01
N TYR A 214 11.45 6.52 -15.76
CA TYR A 214 10.44 5.96 -16.66
C TYR A 214 10.92 5.73 -18.11
N ALA A 215 12.20 6.01 -18.38
CA ALA A 215 12.81 5.74 -19.69
C ALA A 215 13.26 4.28 -19.86
N ALA A 216 13.26 3.50 -18.81
CA ALA A 216 13.61 2.08 -18.84
C ALA A 216 12.67 1.29 -19.77
N LYS A 217 13.18 0.18 -20.30
CA LYS A 217 12.37 -0.80 -21.06
C LYS A 217 12.75 -2.19 -20.60
N HIS A 218 11.75 -2.93 -20.14
CA HIS A 218 11.92 -4.31 -19.70
C HIS A 218 11.16 -5.25 -20.62
N ASN A 219 11.87 -6.24 -21.17
CA ASN A 219 11.25 -7.28 -21.98
C ASN A 219 10.82 -8.43 -21.08
N VAL A 220 9.56 -8.42 -20.69
CA VAL A 220 8.95 -9.45 -19.85
C VAL A 220 7.72 -10.02 -20.53
N SER A 221 7.31 -11.23 -20.14
CA SER A 221 6.17 -11.92 -20.74
C SER A 221 4.83 -11.25 -20.42
N ASP A 222 3.82 -11.51 -21.24
CA ASP A 222 2.45 -11.04 -20.99
C ASP A 222 1.86 -11.67 -19.72
N GLU A 223 2.23 -12.90 -19.39
CA GLU A 223 1.82 -13.58 -18.16
C GLU A 223 2.32 -12.84 -16.93
N LEU A 224 3.60 -12.39 -16.94
CA LEU A 224 4.14 -11.60 -15.83
C LEU A 224 3.45 -10.25 -15.71
N ARG A 225 3.14 -9.60 -16.84
CA ARG A 225 2.35 -8.34 -16.82
C ARG A 225 0.95 -8.57 -16.27
N GLN A 226 0.29 -9.67 -16.65
CA GLN A 226 -1.02 -10.03 -16.12
C GLN A 226 -0.95 -10.32 -14.60
N GLN A 227 0.07 -11.03 -14.14
CA GLN A 227 0.28 -11.28 -12.72
C GLN A 227 0.45 -9.97 -11.94
N MET A 228 1.27 -9.04 -12.41
CA MET A 228 1.40 -7.71 -11.78
C MET A 228 0.08 -6.94 -11.79
N HIS A 229 -0.68 -7.00 -12.89
CA HIS A 229 -2.00 -6.39 -12.96
C HIS A 229 -2.93 -6.91 -11.86
N ASP A 230 -3.01 -8.22 -11.67
CA ASP A 230 -3.89 -8.85 -10.67
C ASP A 230 -3.42 -8.54 -9.24
N LEU A 231 -2.09 -8.52 -9.00
CA LEU A 231 -1.51 -8.12 -7.73
C LEU A 231 -1.80 -6.66 -7.38
N VAL A 232 -1.75 -5.74 -8.36
CA VAL A 232 -2.13 -4.33 -8.14
C VAL A 232 -3.59 -4.21 -7.69
N LEU A 233 -4.50 -4.94 -8.35
CA LEU A 233 -5.91 -4.94 -7.96
C LEU A 233 -6.10 -5.52 -6.56
N THR A 234 -5.45 -6.64 -6.25
CA THR A 234 -5.48 -7.29 -4.94
C THR A 234 -5.01 -6.33 -3.84
N ILE A 235 -3.85 -5.69 -4.02
CA ILE A 235 -3.29 -4.72 -3.07
C ILE A 235 -4.24 -3.54 -2.88
N CYS A 236 -4.69 -2.91 -3.97
CA CYS A 236 -5.55 -1.73 -3.89
C CYS A 236 -6.88 -2.04 -3.20
N GLN A 237 -7.51 -3.17 -3.54
CA GLN A 237 -8.77 -3.60 -2.93
C GLN A 237 -8.58 -4.02 -1.47
N GLY A 238 -7.52 -4.78 -1.18
CA GLY A 238 -7.23 -5.28 0.17
C GLY A 238 -6.90 -4.15 1.14
N LEU A 239 -6.14 -3.16 0.70
CA LEU A 239 -5.72 -2.02 1.51
C LEU A 239 -6.64 -0.79 1.40
N GLY A 240 -7.73 -0.87 0.62
CA GLY A 240 -8.72 0.20 0.51
C GLY A 240 -8.28 1.40 -0.33
N TYR A 241 -7.33 1.24 -1.25
CA TYR A 241 -6.90 2.29 -2.16
C TYR A 241 -7.78 2.38 -3.40
N ASP A 242 -8.37 3.53 -3.62
CA ASP A 242 -9.05 3.88 -4.88
C ASP A 242 -8.08 4.54 -5.89
N PHE A 243 -6.94 5.05 -5.44
CA PHE A 243 -5.90 5.63 -6.28
C PHE A 243 -4.53 5.41 -5.63
N ASN A 244 -3.72 4.54 -6.22
CA ASN A 244 -2.44 4.11 -5.66
C ASN A 244 -1.39 3.90 -6.73
N THR A 245 -0.12 3.83 -6.34
CA THR A 245 0.95 3.18 -7.12
C THR A 245 1.57 2.05 -6.33
N VAL A 246 1.87 0.97 -7.04
CA VAL A 246 2.56 -0.21 -6.52
C VAL A 246 3.88 -0.36 -7.28
N GLU A 247 4.98 -0.46 -6.56
CA GLU A 247 6.29 -0.74 -7.14
C GLU A 247 6.62 -2.23 -6.99
N PHE A 248 6.97 -2.88 -8.10
CA PHE A 248 7.41 -4.26 -8.12
C PHE A 248 8.86 -4.39 -8.55
N ALA A 249 9.65 -5.07 -7.74
CA ALA A 249 10.93 -5.65 -8.14
C ALA A 249 10.70 -7.09 -8.62
N VAL A 250 11.15 -7.43 -9.81
CA VAL A 250 11.03 -8.80 -10.32
C VAL A 250 12.32 -9.55 -10.05
N ARG A 251 12.23 -10.65 -9.29
CA ARG A 251 13.33 -11.57 -8.97
C ARG A 251 12.91 -12.99 -9.39
N ASP A 252 13.69 -13.64 -10.25
CA ASP A 252 13.42 -15.00 -10.72
C ASP A 252 12.00 -15.18 -11.31
N GLY A 253 11.53 -14.16 -12.03
CA GLY A 253 10.19 -14.14 -12.63
C GLY A 253 9.05 -13.89 -11.66
N VAL A 254 9.33 -13.60 -10.38
CA VAL A 254 8.31 -13.31 -9.35
C VAL A 254 8.28 -11.80 -9.07
N PRO A 255 7.12 -11.12 -9.24
CA PRO A 255 6.96 -9.72 -8.85
C PRO A 255 6.79 -9.61 -7.35
N ILE A 256 7.70 -8.89 -6.71
CA ILE A 256 7.74 -8.63 -5.25
C ILE A 256 7.36 -7.17 -5.03
N ALA A 257 6.31 -6.92 -4.26
CA ALA A 257 5.83 -5.56 -3.99
C ALA A 257 6.75 -4.87 -2.96
N ILE A 258 7.40 -3.78 -3.38
CA ILE A 258 8.42 -3.06 -2.58
C ILE A 258 7.82 -1.83 -1.88
N ASP A 259 7.09 -1.00 -2.62
CA ASP A 259 6.40 0.19 -2.13
C ASP A 259 5.00 0.25 -2.74
N PHE A 260 3.98 0.20 -1.89
CA PHE A 260 2.59 0.09 -2.33
C PHE A 260 1.59 0.84 -1.42
N CYS A 261 2.10 1.75 -0.59
CA CYS A 261 1.31 2.58 0.32
C CYS A 261 1.41 4.05 -0.11
N ASN A 262 0.84 4.40 -1.25
CA ASN A 262 0.95 5.72 -1.84
C ASN A 262 -0.44 6.40 -1.97
N PRO A 263 -0.94 7.08 -0.90
CA PRO A 263 -2.28 7.67 -0.89
C PRO A 263 -2.44 8.82 -1.90
N ALA A 264 -1.34 9.48 -2.27
CA ALA A 264 -1.29 10.54 -3.28
C ALA A 264 -0.07 10.30 -4.20
N PRO A 265 -0.13 9.26 -5.07
CA PRO A 265 1.00 8.90 -5.91
C PRO A 265 1.34 10.03 -6.89
N ASP A 266 2.64 10.21 -7.14
CA ASP A 266 3.12 11.23 -8.08
C ASP A 266 2.45 11.08 -9.45
N ALA A 267 1.88 12.17 -9.94
CA ALA A 267 1.19 12.28 -11.22
C ALA A 267 1.56 13.56 -11.97
N GLU A 268 2.71 14.19 -11.65
CA GLU A 268 3.20 15.35 -12.38
C GLU A 268 3.74 14.96 -13.76
N ILE A 269 3.36 15.71 -14.80
CA ILE A 269 3.77 15.43 -16.20
C ILE A 269 5.28 15.39 -16.37
N SER A 270 6.00 16.26 -15.65
CA SER A 270 7.47 16.32 -15.68
C SER A 270 8.14 15.08 -15.05
N SER A 271 7.42 14.35 -14.21
CA SER A 271 7.90 13.14 -13.55
C SER A 271 7.53 11.88 -14.34
N VAL A 272 6.24 11.69 -14.60
CA VAL A 272 5.73 10.40 -15.15
C VAL A 272 5.74 10.38 -16.68
N GLY A 273 6.00 11.50 -17.35
CA GLY A 273 5.97 11.65 -18.79
C GLY A 273 4.56 11.79 -19.38
N ALA A 274 4.48 12.35 -20.59
CA ALA A 274 3.20 12.76 -21.19
C ALA A 274 2.20 11.62 -21.37
N GLU A 275 2.64 10.44 -21.78
CA GLU A 275 1.76 9.29 -22.03
C GLU A 275 1.14 8.76 -20.73
N ASN A 276 1.94 8.62 -19.67
CA ASN A 276 1.44 8.16 -18.37
C ASN A 276 0.57 9.23 -17.71
N PHE A 277 0.94 10.49 -17.86
CA PHE A 277 0.16 11.63 -17.39
C PHE A 277 -1.23 11.65 -18.03
N GLU A 278 -1.32 11.53 -19.34
CA GLU A 278 -2.58 11.51 -20.06
C GLU A 278 -3.48 10.36 -19.59
N TRP A 279 -2.90 9.16 -19.43
CA TRP A 279 -3.63 8.01 -18.94
C TRP A 279 -4.17 8.23 -17.52
N VAL A 280 -3.36 8.77 -16.60
CA VAL A 280 -3.78 8.96 -15.21
C VAL A 280 -4.85 10.04 -15.08
N VAL A 281 -4.73 11.13 -15.84
CA VAL A 281 -5.74 12.20 -15.87
C VAL A 281 -7.08 11.68 -16.40
N GLU A 282 -7.06 10.99 -17.54
CA GLU A 282 -8.27 10.43 -18.15
C GLU A 282 -8.95 9.41 -17.25
N THR A 283 -8.16 8.49 -16.67
CA THR A 283 -8.68 7.41 -15.83
C THR A 283 -9.24 7.95 -14.50
N ALA A 284 -8.52 8.86 -13.85
CA ALA A 284 -8.97 9.47 -12.60
C ALA A 284 -10.24 10.30 -12.82
N ALA A 285 -10.32 11.07 -13.91
CA ALA A 285 -11.50 11.84 -14.27
C ALA A 285 -12.71 10.94 -14.53
N THR A 286 -12.52 9.86 -15.29
CA THR A 286 -13.56 8.87 -15.57
C THR A 286 -14.08 8.24 -14.28
N TYR A 287 -13.18 7.78 -13.41
CA TYR A 287 -13.55 7.18 -12.13
C TYR A 287 -14.27 8.15 -11.20
N ALA A 288 -13.79 9.40 -11.10
CA ALA A 288 -14.46 10.42 -10.28
C ALA A 288 -15.87 10.73 -10.78
N ILE A 289 -16.10 10.77 -12.11
CA ILE A 289 -17.43 10.92 -12.71
C ILE A 289 -18.32 9.74 -12.38
N GLU A 290 -17.83 8.51 -12.46
CA GLU A 290 -18.57 7.31 -12.07
C GLU A 290 -19.02 7.38 -10.61
N LYS A 291 -18.11 7.74 -9.69
CA LYS A 291 -18.42 7.94 -8.27
C LYS A 291 -19.45 9.04 -8.07
N ALA A 292 -19.34 10.17 -8.79
CA ALA A 292 -20.31 11.25 -8.72
C ALA A 292 -21.70 10.81 -9.23
N LYS A 293 -21.75 10.05 -10.32
CA LYS A 293 -23.04 9.48 -10.83
C LYS A 293 -23.68 8.56 -9.79
N ALA A 294 -22.89 7.71 -9.13
CA ALA A 294 -23.34 6.77 -8.11
C ALA A 294 -23.68 7.40 -6.75
N HIS A 295 -23.24 8.63 -6.50
CA HIS A 295 -23.39 9.33 -5.23
C HIS A 295 -24.88 9.51 -4.87
N LYS A 296 -25.21 9.25 -3.59
CA LYS A 296 -26.53 9.47 -2.99
C LYS A 296 -26.39 10.37 -1.77
N ASP A 297 -27.19 11.43 -1.71
CA ASP A 297 -27.20 12.35 -0.59
C ASP A 297 -27.56 11.64 0.73
N GLY A 298 -26.87 12.01 1.81
CA GLY A 298 -27.13 11.48 3.15
C GLY A 298 -26.64 10.04 3.39
N GLN A 299 -25.98 9.40 2.42
CA GLN A 299 -25.39 8.08 2.60
C GLN A 299 -23.94 8.19 3.05
N SER A 300 -23.59 7.61 4.19
CA SER A 300 -22.20 7.49 4.64
C SER A 300 -21.36 6.70 3.63
N ASN A 301 -20.16 7.18 3.35
CA ASN A 301 -19.18 6.54 2.48
C ASN A 301 -17.98 5.98 3.29
N LEU A 302 -18.26 5.24 4.35
CA LEU A 302 -17.27 4.55 5.17
C LEU A 302 -17.00 3.15 4.60
N THR A 303 -15.90 2.99 3.88
CA THR A 303 -15.57 1.73 3.16
C THR A 303 -14.50 0.88 3.88
N TRP A 304 -14.18 1.22 5.11
CA TRP A 304 -13.10 0.60 5.88
C TRP A 304 -13.23 -0.93 6.00
N GLY A 305 -12.21 -1.64 5.63
CA GLY A 305 -12.04 -3.08 5.82
C GLY A 305 -13.04 -3.98 5.06
N ASN A 306 -13.83 -3.46 4.13
CA ASN A 306 -14.87 -4.23 3.43
C ASN A 306 -14.32 -5.42 2.64
N PHE A 307 -13.20 -5.25 1.94
CA PHE A 307 -12.59 -6.31 1.15
C PHE A 307 -12.14 -7.48 2.03
N ILE A 308 -11.41 -7.20 3.10
CA ILE A 308 -10.89 -8.22 4.03
C ILE A 308 -12.07 -8.95 4.70
N ARG A 309 -13.05 -8.22 5.22
CA ARG A 309 -14.24 -8.82 5.84
C ARG A 309 -15.01 -9.73 4.89
N ASN A 310 -15.17 -9.33 3.65
CA ASN A 310 -15.87 -10.12 2.64
C ASN A 310 -15.09 -11.39 2.27
N ASN A 311 -13.77 -11.31 2.16
CA ASN A 311 -12.91 -12.46 1.88
C ASN A 311 -12.89 -13.46 3.05
N VAL A 312 -12.79 -13.00 4.29
CA VAL A 312 -12.87 -13.86 5.48
C VAL A 312 -14.22 -14.58 5.53
N ALA A 313 -15.32 -13.90 5.27
CA ALA A 313 -16.64 -14.52 5.20
C ALA A 313 -16.75 -15.56 4.08
N ALA A 314 -16.17 -15.29 2.90
CA ALA A 314 -16.15 -16.22 1.77
C ALA A 314 -15.29 -17.47 2.05
N THR A 315 -14.16 -17.29 2.76
CA THR A 315 -13.26 -18.41 3.16
C THR A 315 -13.88 -19.28 4.24
N ALA A 316 -14.57 -18.66 5.20
CA ALA A 316 -15.31 -19.40 6.25
C ALA A 316 -16.51 -20.18 5.70
N ALA A 317 -17.09 -19.75 4.59
CA ALA A 317 -18.20 -20.44 3.91
C ALA A 317 -17.74 -21.60 3.02
N LYS A 318 -16.45 -21.73 2.70
CA LYS A 318 -15.91 -22.91 1.99
C LYS A 318 -15.79 -24.07 2.98
N PRO A 319 -16.42 -25.26 2.75
CA PRO A 319 -16.23 -26.40 3.59
C PRO A 319 -14.74 -26.76 3.64
N ALA A 320 -14.19 -26.91 4.84
CA ALA A 320 -12.80 -27.35 5.00
C ALA A 320 -12.59 -28.63 4.17
N ALA A 321 -11.68 -28.56 3.19
CA ALA A 321 -11.31 -29.73 2.41
C ALA A 321 -10.86 -30.81 3.39
N LYS A 322 -11.60 -31.96 3.43
CA LYS A 322 -11.27 -33.08 4.30
C LYS A 322 -9.82 -33.48 4.03
N LYS A 323 -8.93 -33.26 4.99
CA LYS A 323 -7.57 -33.81 4.93
C LYS A 323 -7.68 -35.31 4.67
N PRO A 324 -6.92 -35.89 3.72
CA PRO A 324 -6.94 -37.33 3.53
C PRO A 324 -6.58 -38.03 4.84
N VAL A 325 -7.45 -38.87 5.33
CA VAL A 325 -7.20 -39.70 6.50
C VAL A 325 -6.04 -40.63 6.15
N ALA A 326 -4.89 -40.44 6.81
CA ALA A 326 -3.76 -41.33 6.66
C ALA A 326 -4.19 -42.74 7.06
N LYS A 327 -4.03 -43.72 6.15
CA LYS A 327 -4.26 -45.13 6.45
C LYS A 327 -3.36 -45.54 7.63
N PRO A 328 -3.91 -46.27 8.63
CA PRO A 328 -3.08 -46.79 9.74
C PRO A 328 -1.97 -47.67 9.18
N ALA A 329 -0.74 -47.42 9.63
CA ALA A 329 0.40 -48.28 9.32
C ALA A 329 0.15 -49.70 9.83
N ALA A 330 0.36 -50.70 8.96
CA ALA A 330 0.27 -52.10 9.30
C ALA A 330 1.26 -52.46 10.43
N LYS A 331 0.76 -53.11 11.47
CA LYS A 331 1.59 -53.61 12.58
C LYS A 331 2.64 -54.59 12.04
N PRO A 332 3.89 -54.54 12.49
CA PRO A 332 4.90 -55.55 12.12
C PRO A 332 4.53 -56.92 12.72
N ALA A 333 4.63 -57.96 11.90
CA ALA A 333 4.41 -59.33 12.31
C ALA A 333 5.43 -59.75 13.37
N ALA A 334 4.94 -60.38 14.48
CA ALA A 334 5.77 -60.90 15.55
C ALA A 334 6.63 -62.07 15.04
N LYS A 335 7.95 -61.99 15.20
CA LYS A 335 8.89 -63.10 14.97
C LYS A 335 8.67 -64.19 16.02
N ARG A 336 8.27 -65.37 15.58
CA ARG A 336 8.20 -66.58 16.37
C ARG A 336 9.62 -67.07 16.66
N THR A 337 10.06 -67.03 17.91
CA THR A 337 11.28 -67.62 18.38
C THR A 337 10.99 -69.10 18.63
N THR A 338 11.62 -70.01 17.87
CA THR A 338 11.67 -71.46 18.16
C THR A 338 12.85 -71.70 19.09
N THR A 339 12.53 -72.03 20.32
CA THR A 339 13.48 -72.61 21.27
C THR A 339 13.74 -74.08 20.92
N LYS A 340 14.99 -74.41 20.51
CA LYS A 340 15.48 -75.79 20.51
C LYS A 340 16.02 -76.16 21.92
N LYS A 341 15.44 -77.18 22.53
CA LYS A 341 16.03 -77.89 23.67
C LYS A 341 17.23 -78.72 23.22
N LYS A 342 18.35 -78.54 23.88
CA LYS A 342 19.17 -79.58 24.44
C LYS A 342 19.96 -79.01 25.64
#